data_682774d7f1e6d81d7bb15d1fb949f31d
#
_entry.id   682774d7f1e6d81d7bb15d1fb949f31d
#
_cell.length_a   1.000
_cell.length_b   1.000
_cell.length_c   1.000
_cell.angle_alpha   90.00
_cell.angle_beta   90.00
_cell.angle_gamma   90.00
#
_symmetry.space_group_name_H-M   'P 1'
#
loop_
_entity.id
_entity.type
_entity.pdbx_description
1 polymer ?
#
loop_
_entity_poly.entity_id
_entity_poly.type
_entity_poly.pdbx_seq_one_letter_code
_entity_poly.pdbx_strand_id
1 'polypeptide(L)'
;MATLYRSTRDTSAHSISSSQPVLQGNSPDGGLFVPVDFPKLDLDLSQLPSLSYQELAYKILQPFFSDFTEDELRSCINSAYGSNFTSKEITPVSYHAGNIYLELFHGPTIAFKDVALQLLPYLLTTSAKKNNSNLKNVILTATSGDTGKAAMAGFADVENTQIIVFYPKYGVSPIQEKQMLTQTGKNVYVVGITGNFDNAQTNVKQIFNNSTLTDELLKSGYQFSSANSINIGRLLPQIVYYFYAYGRLLAENKIKLGDNVNFSVPTGNFGDILAGFFAKKLGLPINKLLCASNENNVLTEFFKTGTYNKKRDFKVTNSPSMDILVSSNLERLLFYATNGNATLVAEWMNQLEKEGKYTVDTDTLKFLQTHFYASSASQTDTKNEIKQVFTESNYAIDPHTAVASFVTREYKESTADPCPTVTVSTASPYKFPQTVLAALGVDNTTGDLDDVQKLVDLIKLPLPKTVANLFETKQLHDTVIEPDKMEKYVKELLI
;
A
#
# COMPACT_ATOMS: atom_id res chain seq x y z
N MET A 1 -6.07 18.72 21.36
CA MET A 1 -4.63 18.57 21.70
C MET A 1 -3.89 18.19 20.43
N ALA A 2 -2.63 18.59 20.28
CA ALA A 2 -1.82 18.22 19.13
C ALA A 2 -1.51 16.71 19.16
N THR A 3 -1.66 16.04 18.04
CA THR A 3 -1.28 14.62 17.88
C THR A 3 0.24 14.55 17.72
N LEU A 4 0.88 13.87 18.67
CA LEU A 4 2.30 13.57 18.65
C LEU A 4 2.54 12.14 18.22
N TYR A 5 3.71 11.86 17.71
CA TYR A 5 4.12 10.54 17.21
C TYR A 5 5.35 10.03 17.98
N ARG A 6 5.43 8.72 18.15
CA ARG A 6 6.58 8.03 18.72
C ARG A 6 6.93 6.79 17.89
N SER A 7 8.12 6.24 18.12
CA SER A 7 8.49 4.94 17.56
C SER A 7 7.81 3.79 18.30
N THR A 8 7.50 2.73 17.56
CA THR A 8 7.00 1.45 18.11
C THR A 8 8.02 0.74 19.00
N ARG A 9 9.30 1.12 18.93
CA ARG A 9 10.41 0.50 19.70
C ARG A 9 11.04 1.42 20.72
N ASP A 10 10.67 2.71 20.72
CA ASP A 10 11.28 3.69 21.63
C ASP A 10 10.76 3.55 23.07
N THR A 11 11.64 3.14 23.96
CA THR A 11 11.37 3.00 25.40
C THR A 11 11.50 4.31 26.17
N SER A 12 12.15 5.33 25.58
CA SER A 12 12.29 6.67 26.17
C SER A 12 11.01 7.51 26.07
N ALA A 13 10.05 7.02 25.28
CA ALA A 13 8.80 7.72 24.98
C ALA A 13 9.00 9.12 24.35
N HIS A 14 10.11 9.32 23.62
CA HIS A 14 10.35 10.53 22.85
C HIS A 14 9.24 10.73 21.82
N SER A 15 8.71 11.93 21.72
CA SER A 15 7.63 12.25 20.80
C SER A 15 7.97 13.43 19.91
N ILE A 16 7.46 13.38 18.68
CA ILE A 16 7.69 14.38 17.64
C ILE A 16 6.37 14.87 17.04
N SER A 17 6.39 16.05 16.41
CA SER A 17 5.20 16.64 15.76
C SER A 17 4.77 15.83 14.55
N SER A 18 3.52 15.98 14.11
CA SER A 18 2.91 15.13 13.08
C SER A 18 3.54 15.26 11.69
N SER A 19 4.20 16.35 11.37
CA SER A 19 4.93 16.53 10.10
C SER A 19 6.26 15.76 10.05
N GLN A 20 6.94 15.58 11.20
CA GLN A 20 8.26 14.95 11.24
C GLN A 20 8.26 13.47 10.83
N PRO A 21 7.32 12.59 11.26
CA PRO A 21 7.27 11.20 10.82
C PRO A 21 7.12 11.02 9.31
N VAL A 22 6.41 11.93 8.64
CA VAL A 22 6.25 11.92 7.18
C VAL A 22 7.58 12.22 6.50
N LEU A 23 8.30 13.21 7.02
CA LEU A 23 9.58 13.64 6.46
C LEU A 23 10.68 12.59 6.68
N GLN A 24 10.74 11.99 7.87
CA GLN A 24 11.74 10.97 8.21
C GLN A 24 11.44 9.60 7.59
N GLY A 25 10.17 9.25 7.44
CA GLY A 25 9.71 7.94 6.91
C GLY A 25 9.71 6.82 7.95
N ASN A 26 10.84 6.58 8.62
CA ASN A 26 10.99 5.62 9.73
C ASN A 26 11.80 6.22 10.87
N SER A 27 11.69 5.62 12.05
CA SER A 27 12.45 6.07 13.23
C SER A 27 13.92 5.64 13.17
N PRO A 28 14.85 6.44 13.72
CA PRO A 28 16.28 6.10 13.79
C PRO A 28 16.59 4.80 14.54
N ASP A 29 15.73 4.38 15.46
CA ASP A 29 15.86 3.10 16.20
C ASP A 29 15.39 1.88 15.38
N GLY A 30 15.02 2.08 14.13
CA GLY A 30 14.49 1.06 13.22
C GLY A 30 13.01 0.72 13.43
N GLY A 31 12.34 1.35 14.41
CA GLY A 31 10.90 1.22 14.64
C GLY A 31 10.07 2.07 13.68
N LEU A 32 8.76 1.94 13.79
CA LEU A 32 7.80 2.64 12.95
C LEU A 32 7.05 3.70 13.74
N PHE A 33 6.77 4.85 13.12
CA PHE A 33 6.01 5.89 13.78
C PHE A 33 4.53 5.53 13.95
N VAL A 34 4.01 5.80 15.14
CA VAL A 34 2.59 5.69 15.53
C VAL A 34 2.18 6.90 16.35
N PRO A 35 0.90 7.31 16.32
CA PRO A 35 0.39 8.31 17.28
C PRO A 35 0.63 7.86 18.73
N VAL A 36 1.09 8.78 19.57
CA VAL A 36 1.25 8.56 21.04
C VAL A 36 -0.12 8.25 21.62
N ASP A 37 -1.06 9.18 21.41
CA ASP A 37 -2.47 8.99 21.70
C ASP A 37 -3.20 8.85 20.37
N PHE A 38 -4.02 7.81 20.24
CA PHE A 38 -4.79 7.63 19.03
C PHE A 38 -5.84 8.74 18.93
N PRO A 39 -5.87 9.53 17.84
CA PRO A 39 -6.74 10.71 17.79
C PRO A 39 -8.22 10.31 17.83
N LYS A 40 -9.04 11.17 18.40
CA LYS A 40 -10.50 11.05 18.32
C LYS A 40 -10.99 11.68 17.02
N LEU A 41 -11.91 11.01 16.36
CA LEU A 41 -12.58 11.52 15.17
C LEU A 41 -13.91 12.15 15.57
N ASP A 42 -14.07 13.43 15.26
CA ASP A 42 -15.34 14.14 15.38
C ASP A 42 -16.06 14.11 14.03
N LEU A 43 -16.69 12.98 13.74
CA LEU A 43 -17.43 12.74 12.51
C LEU A 43 -18.69 11.93 12.80
N ASP A 44 -19.84 12.56 12.56
CA ASP A 44 -21.11 11.83 12.55
C ASP A 44 -21.19 10.96 11.31
N LEU A 45 -21.24 9.63 11.51
CA LEU A 45 -21.29 8.65 10.42
C LEU A 45 -22.54 8.81 9.54
N SER A 46 -23.61 9.46 10.02
CA SER A 46 -24.79 9.77 9.20
C SER A 46 -24.51 10.74 8.07
N GLN A 47 -23.42 11.52 8.15
CA GLN A 47 -22.99 12.46 7.11
C GLN A 47 -22.22 11.76 5.96
N LEU A 48 -21.68 10.56 6.17
CA LEU A 48 -20.84 9.86 5.19
C LEU A 48 -21.45 9.77 3.79
N PRO A 49 -22.76 9.50 3.62
CA PRO A 49 -23.39 9.40 2.29
C PRO A 49 -23.27 10.67 1.44
N SER A 50 -23.17 11.85 2.07
CA SER A 50 -23.17 13.15 1.40
C SER A 50 -21.78 13.76 1.19
N LEU A 51 -20.74 13.22 1.83
CA LEU A 51 -19.39 13.76 1.71
C LEU A 51 -18.72 13.34 0.41
N SER A 52 -18.06 14.29 -0.26
CA SER A 52 -17.09 13.95 -1.30
C SER A 52 -15.87 13.23 -0.71
N TYR A 53 -15.14 12.51 -1.56
CA TYR A 53 -13.92 11.84 -1.10
C TYR A 53 -12.91 12.82 -0.47
N GLN A 54 -12.75 14.01 -1.05
CA GLN A 54 -11.84 15.04 -0.57
C GLN A 54 -12.27 15.61 0.80
N GLU A 55 -13.57 15.88 0.98
CA GLU A 55 -14.10 16.35 2.28
C GLU A 55 -13.93 15.28 3.36
N LEU A 56 -14.20 14.04 3.04
CA LEU A 56 -13.99 12.92 3.93
C LEU A 56 -12.50 12.75 4.28
N ALA A 57 -11.62 12.85 3.28
CA ALA A 57 -10.17 12.78 3.48
C ALA A 57 -9.70 13.88 4.45
N TYR A 58 -10.19 15.11 4.29
CA TYR A 58 -9.86 16.18 5.22
C TYR A 58 -10.29 15.85 6.66
N LYS A 59 -11.56 15.47 6.87
CA LYS A 59 -12.09 15.15 8.19
C LYS A 59 -11.32 14.03 8.90
N ILE A 60 -10.93 13.00 8.15
CA ILE A 60 -10.20 11.83 8.69
C ILE A 60 -8.73 12.15 8.95
N LEU A 61 -8.08 12.90 8.06
CA LEU A 61 -6.65 13.14 8.15
C LEU A 61 -6.29 14.28 9.09
N GLN A 62 -7.15 15.27 9.24
CA GLN A 62 -6.89 16.46 10.08
C GLN A 62 -6.48 16.11 11.51
N PRO A 63 -7.11 15.16 12.22
CA PRO A 63 -6.67 14.80 13.56
C PRO A 63 -5.27 14.19 13.63
N PHE A 64 -4.80 13.54 12.54
CA PHE A 64 -3.47 12.95 12.45
C PHE A 64 -2.39 13.96 12.07
N PHE A 65 -2.75 15.04 11.38
CA PHE A 65 -1.86 16.11 10.92
C PHE A 65 -2.12 17.41 11.68
N SER A 66 -2.08 17.35 12.99
CA SER A 66 -2.49 18.45 13.87
C SER A 66 -1.63 19.71 13.80
N ASP A 67 -0.43 19.64 13.23
CA ASP A 67 0.45 20.78 12.97
C ASP A 67 0.25 21.39 11.57
N PHE A 68 -0.57 20.76 10.69
CA PHE A 68 -0.99 21.35 9.43
C PHE A 68 -2.14 22.33 9.65
N THR A 69 -2.14 23.45 8.95
CA THR A 69 -3.32 24.30 8.86
C THR A 69 -4.39 23.63 7.98
N GLU A 70 -5.64 24.09 8.08
CA GLU A 70 -6.72 23.62 7.21
C GLU A 70 -6.38 23.80 5.73
N ASP A 71 -5.90 24.98 5.36
CA ASP A 71 -5.56 25.31 3.96
C ASP A 71 -4.41 24.43 3.43
N GLU A 72 -3.39 24.15 4.23
CA GLU A 72 -2.28 23.27 3.86
C GLU A 72 -2.77 21.86 3.60
N LEU A 73 -3.57 21.29 4.50
CA LEU A 73 -4.04 19.90 4.35
C LEU A 73 -5.05 19.78 3.21
N ARG A 74 -5.98 20.74 3.05
CA ARG A 74 -6.91 20.78 1.92
C ARG A 74 -6.18 20.94 0.60
N SER A 75 -5.15 21.79 0.53
CA SER A 75 -4.31 21.94 -0.66
C SER A 75 -3.63 20.62 -1.04
N CYS A 76 -3.05 19.89 -0.07
CA CYS A 76 -2.47 18.56 -0.31
C CYS A 76 -3.51 17.59 -0.88
N ILE A 77 -4.69 17.50 -0.27
CA ILE A 77 -5.77 16.60 -0.65
C ILE A 77 -6.29 16.92 -2.06
N ASN A 78 -6.57 18.19 -2.35
CA ASN A 78 -7.11 18.62 -3.64
C ASN A 78 -6.09 18.44 -4.78
N SER A 79 -4.80 18.58 -4.50
CA SER A 79 -3.75 18.29 -5.46
C SER A 79 -3.58 16.80 -5.75
N ALA A 80 -3.90 15.95 -4.76
CA ALA A 80 -3.77 14.51 -4.87
C ALA A 80 -4.95 13.83 -5.57
N TYR A 81 -6.18 14.27 -5.28
CA TYR A 81 -7.40 13.58 -5.69
C TYR A 81 -8.23 14.44 -6.65
N GLY A 82 -8.08 14.21 -7.93
CA GLY A 82 -8.72 14.98 -8.99
C GLY A 82 -8.81 14.23 -10.30
N SER A 83 -8.56 14.90 -11.40
CA SER A 83 -8.66 14.37 -12.78
C SER A 83 -7.60 13.29 -13.12
N ASN A 84 -6.64 13.07 -12.24
CA ASN A 84 -5.68 11.96 -12.31
C ASN A 84 -6.31 10.60 -11.96
N PHE A 85 -7.51 10.59 -11.36
CA PHE A 85 -8.32 9.38 -11.17
C PHE A 85 -9.40 9.28 -12.26
N THR A 86 -9.66 8.07 -12.74
CA THR A 86 -10.67 7.81 -13.77
C THR A 86 -12.09 7.83 -13.23
N SER A 87 -12.26 7.64 -11.91
CA SER A 87 -13.53 7.77 -11.20
C SER A 87 -13.57 9.06 -10.38
N LYS A 88 -14.69 9.79 -10.46
CA LYS A 88 -14.95 10.95 -9.60
C LYS A 88 -15.06 10.57 -8.10
N GLU A 89 -15.46 9.35 -7.84
CA GLU A 89 -15.57 8.78 -6.49
C GLU A 89 -14.21 8.38 -5.90
N ILE A 90 -13.13 8.44 -6.67
CA ILE A 90 -11.76 8.01 -6.35
C ILE A 90 -11.68 6.51 -6.07
N THR A 91 -12.51 6.00 -5.15
CA THR A 91 -12.57 4.58 -4.73
C THR A 91 -14.03 4.10 -4.73
N PRO A 92 -14.65 3.89 -5.91
CA PRO A 92 -16.04 3.48 -5.99
C PRO A 92 -16.27 2.08 -5.41
N VAL A 93 -17.54 1.82 -5.05
CA VAL A 93 -18.01 0.49 -4.64
C VAL A 93 -18.82 -0.10 -5.80
N SER A 94 -18.61 -1.38 -6.09
CA SER A 94 -19.34 -2.12 -7.13
C SER A 94 -19.88 -3.46 -6.58
N TYR A 95 -20.87 -4.04 -7.28
CA TYR A 95 -21.59 -5.22 -6.84
C TYR A 95 -21.59 -6.27 -7.95
N HIS A 96 -20.89 -7.37 -7.74
CA HIS A 96 -20.73 -8.43 -8.74
C HIS A 96 -20.74 -9.82 -8.09
N ALA A 97 -21.37 -10.80 -8.74
CA ALA A 97 -21.43 -12.19 -8.25
C ALA A 97 -21.84 -12.31 -6.76
N GLY A 98 -22.79 -11.47 -6.32
CA GLY A 98 -23.25 -11.47 -4.92
C GLY A 98 -22.25 -10.92 -3.88
N ASN A 99 -21.12 -10.34 -4.35
CA ASN A 99 -20.09 -9.74 -3.52
C ASN A 99 -20.05 -8.22 -3.70
N ILE A 100 -19.44 -7.54 -2.74
CA ILE A 100 -19.22 -6.10 -2.70
C ILE A 100 -17.73 -5.87 -2.90
N TYR A 101 -17.36 -5.06 -3.90
CA TYR A 101 -15.96 -4.73 -4.19
C TYR A 101 -15.71 -3.23 -3.96
N LEU A 102 -14.65 -2.91 -3.20
CA LEU A 102 -14.12 -1.55 -3.08
C LEU A 102 -12.98 -1.41 -4.08
N GLU A 103 -13.22 -0.67 -5.17
CA GLU A 103 -12.28 -0.56 -6.28
C GLU A 103 -11.23 0.54 -6.03
N LEU A 104 -10.01 0.16 -5.73
CA LEU A 104 -8.91 1.07 -5.40
C LEU A 104 -7.96 1.35 -6.59
N PHE A 105 -8.33 0.94 -7.80
CA PHE A 105 -7.46 0.93 -8.97
C PHE A 105 -7.78 2.00 -10.03
N HIS A 106 -8.49 3.05 -9.66
CA HIS A 106 -8.87 4.14 -10.57
C HIS A 106 -7.81 5.23 -10.71
N GLY A 107 -6.68 5.10 -10.04
CA GLY A 107 -5.57 6.04 -10.14
C GLY A 107 -4.68 5.83 -11.37
N PRO A 108 -3.63 6.67 -11.52
CA PRO A 108 -2.79 6.72 -12.73
C PRO A 108 -2.00 5.43 -13.01
N THR A 109 -1.75 4.60 -12.01
CA THR A 109 -1.03 3.33 -12.20
C THR A 109 -1.90 2.10 -12.03
N ILE A 110 -3.21 2.31 -11.96
CA ILE A 110 -4.26 1.28 -11.86
C ILE A 110 -4.07 0.28 -10.71
N ALA A 111 -3.61 0.79 -9.55
CA ALA A 111 -3.45 0.02 -8.32
C ALA A 111 -3.71 0.89 -7.08
N PHE A 112 -4.11 0.27 -5.96
CA PHE A 112 -4.45 0.94 -4.68
C PHE A 112 -3.37 1.86 -4.14
N LYS A 113 -2.11 1.58 -4.50
CA LYS A 113 -0.96 2.38 -4.07
C LYS A 113 -1.06 3.83 -4.50
N ASP A 114 -1.77 4.10 -5.59
CA ASP A 114 -2.03 5.45 -6.07
C ASP A 114 -2.73 6.32 -5.03
N VAL A 115 -3.70 5.77 -4.28
CA VAL A 115 -4.47 6.53 -3.29
C VAL A 115 -3.54 7.20 -2.27
N ALA A 116 -2.54 6.48 -1.78
CA ALA A 116 -1.59 7.04 -0.83
C ALA A 116 -0.42 7.79 -1.51
N LEU A 117 0.06 7.29 -2.65
CA LEU A 117 1.26 7.85 -3.30
C LEU A 117 0.97 9.11 -4.13
N GLN A 118 -0.28 9.40 -4.47
CA GLN A 118 -0.65 10.70 -5.02
C GLN A 118 -0.69 11.79 -3.94
N LEU A 119 -0.95 11.45 -2.66
CA LEU A 119 -1.00 12.41 -1.57
C LEU A 119 0.36 12.61 -0.88
N LEU A 120 1.17 11.54 -0.75
CA LEU A 120 2.44 11.58 -0.02
C LEU A 120 3.38 12.71 -0.44
N PRO A 121 3.58 13.03 -1.73
CA PRO A 121 4.48 14.10 -2.14
C PRO A 121 4.12 15.47 -1.57
N TYR A 122 2.83 15.78 -1.54
CA TYR A 122 2.32 17.04 -1.00
C TYR A 122 2.42 17.09 0.53
N LEU A 123 2.13 15.98 1.22
CA LEU A 123 2.36 15.87 2.66
C LEU A 123 3.85 16.03 2.99
N LEU A 124 4.74 15.42 2.19
CA LEU A 124 6.18 15.48 2.40
C LEU A 124 6.72 16.90 2.21
N THR A 125 6.36 17.59 1.13
CA THR A 125 6.83 18.95 0.84
C THR A 125 6.28 19.95 1.87
N THR A 126 5.04 19.81 2.30
CA THR A 126 4.45 20.62 3.38
C THR A 126 5.17 20.33 4.70
N SER A 127 5.44 19.05 5.01
CA SER A 127 6.21 18.67 6.20
C SER A 127 7.61 19.28 6.20
N ALA A 128 8.31 19.28 5.06
CA ALA A 128 9.63 19.92 4.94
C ALA A 128 9.58 21.42 5.24
N LYS A 129 8.60 22.14 4.69
CA LYS A 129 8.38 23.57 4.97
C LYS A 129 8.13 23.83 6.45
N LYS A 130 7.29 23.01 7.11
CA LYS A 130 7.00 23.14 8.55
C LYS A 130 8.21 22.89 9.45
N ASN A 131 9.11 22.05 9.02
CA ASN A 131 10.36 21.78 9.74
C ASN A 131 11.52 22.69 9.32
N ASN A 132 11.23 23.79 8.59
CA ASN A 132 12.21 24.74 8.07
C ASN A 132 13.33 24.07 7.25
N SER A 133 13.03 22.96 6.59
CA SER A 133 13.98 22.28 5.72
C SER A 133 13.96 22.92 4.34
N ASN A 134 15.09 23.48 3.93
CA ASN A 134 15.32 23.98 2.58
C ASN A 134 15.96 22.90 1.67
N LEU A 135 16.10 21.68 2.18
CA LEU A 135 16.72 20.58 1.46
C LEU A 135 15.73 19.97 0.45
N LYS A 136 16.27 19.55 -0.69
CA LYS A 136 15.51 18.78 -1.66
C LYS A 136 15.37 17.33 -1.19
N ASN A 137 14.15 16.82 -1.16
CA ASN A 137 13.88 15.46 -0.73
C ASN A 137 14.18 14.47 -1.86
N VAL A 138 15.08 13.54 -1.61
CA VAL A 138 15.44 12.46 -2.53
C VAL A 138 14.71 11.18 -2.10
N ILE A 139 13.77 10.74 -2.92
CA ILE A 139 13.06 9.49 -2.72
C ILE A 139 13.83 8.39 -3.43
N LEU A 140 14.42 7.50 -2.65
CA LEU A 140 15.16 6.36 -3.15
C LEU A 140 14.33 5.08 -2.94
N THR A 141 14.08 4.32 -4.00
CA THR A 141 13.20 3.16 -3.94
C THR A 141 13.75 2.00 -4.77
N ALA A 142 13.77 0.81 -4.18
CA ALA A 142 13.83 -0.44 -4.92
C ALA A 142 12.38 -0.94 -5.16
N THR A 143 12.11 -1.43 -6.37
CA THR A 143 10.76 -1.91 -6.72
C THR A 143 10.79 -3.22 -7.48
N SER A 144 9.78 -4.06 -7.22
CA SER A 144 9.41 -5.22 -8.07
C SER A 144 8.36 -4.86 -9.12
N GLY A 145 8.10 -3.54 -9.35
CA GLY A 145 7.18 -3.03 -10.37
C GLY A 145 6.21 -1.96 -9.83
N ASP A 146 5.24 -2.35 -9.02
CA ASP A 146 4.09 -1.50 -8.68
C ASP A 146 4.40 -0.27 -7.81
N THR A 147 5.16 -0.45 -6.73
CA THR A 147 5.42 0.65 -5.78
C THR A 147 6.27 1.75 -6.42
N GLY A 148 7.30 1.36 -7.18
CA GLY A 148 8.15 2.33 -7.89
C GLY A 148 7.35 3.13 -8.90
N LYS A 149 6.51 2.46 -9.70
CA LYS A 149 5.67 3.14 -10.68
C LYS A 149 4.69 4.12 -10.03
N ALA A 150 3.99 3.70 -8.98
CA ALA A 150 3.04 4.56 -8.29
C ALA A 150 3.74 5.75 -7.58
N ALA A 151 4.94 5.53 -7.01
CA ALA A 151 5.74 6.60 -6.43
C ALA A 151 6.20 7.60 -7.50
N MET A 152 6.72 7.13 -8.63
CA MET A 152 7.12 8.03 -9.73
C MET A 152 5.96 8.86 -10.24
N ALA A 153 4.78 8.26 -10.43
CA ALA A 153 3.60 8.99 -10.88
C ALA A 153 3.15 10.07 -9.89
N GLY A 154 3.28 9.79 -8.58
CA GLY A 154 2.95 10.77 -7.54
C GLY A 154 3.98 11.90 -7.40
N PHE A 155 5.27 11.59 -7.50
CA PHE A 155 6.36 12.55 -7.32
C PHE A 155 6.73 13.30 -8.59
N ALA A 156 6.21 12.92 -9.77
CA ALA A 156 6.54 13.56 -11.04
C ALA A 156 6.28 15.07 -11.00
N ASP A 157 7.31 15.87 -11.29
CA ASP A 157 7.30 17.33 -11.31
C ASP A 157 6.86 18.02 -9.99
N VAL A 158 6.87 17.29 -8.85
CA VAL A 158 6.63 17.91 -7.54
C VAL A 158 7.87 18.66 -7.09
N GLU A 159 7.71 19.96 -6.79
CA GLU A 159 8.79 20.84 -6.38
C GLU A 159 9.56 20.31 -5.15
N ASN A 160 10.85 20.59 -5.11
CA ASN A 160 11.76 20.19 -4.01
C ASN A 160 11.80 18.69 -3.74
N THR A 161 11.50 17.87 -4.77
CA THR A 161 11.65 16.42 -4.72
C THR A 161 12.50 15.90 -5.87
N GLN A 162 13.16 14.79 -5.66
CA GLN A 162 13.71 13.91 -6.69
C GLN A 162 13.36 12.47 -6.37
N ILE A 163 13.06 11.66 -7.37
CA ILE A 163 12.79 10.26 -7.19
C ILE A 163 13.70 9.40 -8.07
N ILE A 164 14.40 8.47 -7.44
CA ILE A 164 15.29 7.51 -8.08
C ILE A 164 14.74 6.11 -7.79
N VAL A 165 14.38 5.39 -8.85
CA VAL A 165 13.80 4.05 -8.76
C VAL A 165 14.74 3.03 -9.38
N PHE A 166 15.17 2.07 -8.58
CA PHE A 166 15.92 0.90 -9.04
C PHE A 166 14.99 -0.31 -9.17
N TYR A 167 15.09 -1.01 -10.32
CA TYR A 167 14.30 -2.20 -10.57
C TYR A 167 15.15 -3.30 -11.21
N PRO A 168 14.89 -4.60 -10.94
CA PRO A 168 15.59 -5.69 -11.62
C PRO A 168 15.15 -5.74 -13.08
N LYS A 169 16.10 -5.55 -14.01
CA LYS A 169 15.84 -5.47 -15.47
C LYS A 169 15.06 -6.66 -16.02
N TYR A 170 15.27 -7.84 -15.44
CA TYR A 170 14.65 -9.09 -15.86
C TYR A 170 13.67 -9.66 -14.82
N GLY A 171 13.29 -8.86 -13.81
CA GLY A 171 12.47 -9.29 -12.67
C GLY A 171 11.12 -8.61 -12.56
N VAL A 172 10.69 -7.87 -13.59
CA VAL A 172 9.38 -7.19 -13.65
C VAL A 172 8.65 -7.60 -14.93
N SER A 173 7.31 -7.49 -14.94
CA SER A 173 6.55 -7.76 -16.16
C SER A 173 6.82 -6.70 -17.23
N PRO A 174 6.68 -7.04 -18.54
CA PRO A 174 6.86 -6.06 -19.61
C PRO A 174 6.00 -4.82 -19.47
N ILE A 175 4.77 -4.96 -19.00
CA ILE A 175 3.86 -3.83 -18.73
C ILE A 175 4.40 -2.95 -17.60
N GLN A 176 4.82 -3.54 -16.49
CA GLN A 176 5.39 -2.79 -15.37
C GLN A 176 6.68 -2.07 -15.78
N GLU A 177 7.55 -2.75 -16.54
CA GLU A 177 8.76 -2.13 -17.07
C GLU A 177 8.42 -0.97 -18.00
N LYS A 178 7.53 -1.18 -18.97
CA LYS A 178 7.12 -0.12 -19.90
C LYS A 178 6.51 1.06 -19.16
N GLN A 179 5.67 0.81 -18.16
CA GLN A 179 5.12 1.87 -17.31
C GLN A 179 6.19 2.71 -16.62
N MET A 180 7.30 2.08 -16.16
CA MET A 180 8.42 2.79 -15.53
C MET A 180 9.24 3.56 -16.56
N LEU A 181 9.63 2.92 -17.66
CA LEU A 181 10.51 3.50 -18.68
C LEU A 181 9.87 4.65 -19.47
N THR A 182 8.54 4.75 -19.47
CA THR A 182 7.79 5.84 -20.14
C THR A 182 7.35 6.94 -19.17
N GLN A 183 7.68 6.82 -17.86
CA GLN A 183 7.30 7.83 -16.88
C GLN A 183 7.92 9.19 -17.18
N THR A 184 7.09 10.20 -17.29
CA THR A 184 7.50 11.60 -17.43
C THR A 184 7.83 12.23 -16.08
N GLY A 185 8.49 13.38 -16.09
CA GLY A 185 8.85 14.16 -14.92
C GLY A 185 10.32 14.54 -14.93
N LYS A 186 10.62 15.84 -14.75
CA LYS A 186 12.01 16.37 -14.77
C LYS A 186 12.84 15.90 -13.57
N ASN A 187 12.17 15.43 -12.53
CA ASN A 187 12.74 14.99 -11.27
C ASN A 187 12.68 13.46 -11.08
N VAL A 188 12.36 12.70 -12.15
CA VAL A 188 12.19 11.25 -12.14
C VAL A 188 13.37 10.55 -12.80
N TYR A 189 13.96 9.57 -12.13
CA TYR A 189 15.06 8.74 -12.61
C TYR A 189 14.75 7.27 -12.42
N VAL A 190 14.84 6.50 -13.50
CA VAL A 190 14.57 5.07 -13.52
C VAL A 190 15.81 4.31 -13.96
N VAL A 191 16.27 3.38 -13.15
CA VAL A 191 17.50 2.64 -13.36
C VAL A 191 17.26 1.15 -13.24
N GLY A 192 17.47 0.44 -14.34
CA GLY A 192 17.54 -1.02 -14.33
C GLY A 192 18.81 -1.52 -13.66
N ILE A 193 18.73 -2.60 -12.92
CA ILE A 193 19.92 -3.31 -12.44
C ILE A 193 20.00 -4.72 -13.04
N THR A 194 21.21 -5.21 -13.27
CA THR A 194 21.44 -6.58 -13.77
C THR A 194 21.21 -7.67 -12.73
N GLY A 195 21.00 -7.28 -11.45
CA GLY A 195 20.66 -8.16 -10.32
C GLY A 195 19.16 -8.43 -10.18
N ASN A 196 18.80 -9.09 -9.08
CA ASN A 196 17.43 -9.36 -8.69
C ASN A 196 16.88 -8.27 -7.74
N PHE A 197 15.61 -8.42 -7.32
CA PHE A 197 14.98 -7.47 -6.40
C PHE A 197 15.67 -7.37 -5.03
N ASP A 198 16.18 -8.49 -4.50
CA ASP A 198 16.88 -8.49 -3.21
C ASP A 198 18.19 -7.70 -3.30
N ASN A 199 18.89 -7.77 -4.44
CA ASN A 199 20.07 -6.94 -4.70
C ASN A 199 19.69 -5.45 -4.68
N ALA A 200 18.62 -5.05 -5.39
CA ALA A 200 18.15 -3.67 -5.39
C ALA A 200 17.80 -3.19 -3.98
N GLN A 201 17.04 -3.98 -3.23
CA GLN A 201 16.58 -3.62 -1.88
C GLN A 201 17.74 -3.53 -0.89
N THR A 202 18.69 -4.47 -0.96
CA THR A 202 19.88 -4.49 -0.08
C THR A 202 20.75 -3.27 -0.33
N ASN A 203 21.02 -2.93 -1.59
CA ASN A 203 21.83 -1.76 -1.92
C ASN A 203 21.12 -0.45 -1.55
N VAL A 204 19.82 -0.32 -1.76
CA VAL A 204 19.06 0.85 -1.29
C VAL A 204 19.19 1.02 0.23
N LYS A 205 19.07 -0.07 1.00
CA LYS A 205 19.28 -0.02 2.47
C LYS A 205 20.71 0.40 2.85
N GLN A 206 21.71 -0.11 2.13
CA GLN A 206 23.11 0.28 2.34
C GLN A 206 23.34 1.75 2.08
N ILE A 207 22.76 2.29 0.98
CA ILE A 207 22.83 3.71 0.64
C ILE A 207 22.19 4.57 1.74
N PHE A 208 21.01 4.22 2.24
CA PHE A 208 20.38 4.92 3.36
C PHE A 208 21.20 4.91 4.64
N ASN A 209 21.93 3.82 4.90
CA ASN A 209 22.72 3.65 6.11
C ASN A 209 24.16 4.19 5.97
N ASN A 210 24.55 4.69 4.79
CA ASN A 210 25.86 5.29 4.58
C ASN A 210 25.88 6.73 5.10
N SER A 211 26.38 6.92 6.34
CA SER A 211 26.46 8.24 6.99
C SER A 211 27.34 9.24 6.21
N THR A 212 28.44 8.76 5.62
CA THR A 212 29.33 9.63 4.82
C THR A 212 28.60 10.21 3.61
N LEU A 213 27.87 9.37 2.85
CA LEU A 213 27.07 9.83 1.73
C LEU A 213 25.94 10.75 2.18
N THR A 214 25.28 10.42 3.28
CA THR A 214 24.23 11.26 3.86
C THR A 214 24.75 12.65 4.22
N ASP A 215 25.92 12.75 4.84
CA ASP A 215 26.54 14.04 5.17
C ASP A 215 26.95 14.84 3.93
N GLU A 216 27.45 14.18 2.88
CA GLU A 216 27.77 14.83 1.60
C GLU A 216 26.50 15.37 0.92
N LEU A 217 25.43 14.60 0.90
CA LEU A 217 24.14 15.01 0.35
C LEU A 217 23.55 16.21 1.11
N LEU A 218 23.58 16.20 2.42
CA LEU A 218 23.11 17.30 3.26
C LEU A 218 23.88 18.61 2.94
N LYS A 219 25.20 18.55 2.78
CA LYS A 219 26.04 19.69 2.38
C LYS A 219 25.70 20.19 0.96
N SER A 220 25.24 19.30 0.08
CA SER A 220 24.84 19.61 -1.29
C SER A 220 23.38 20.02 -1.42
N GLY A 221 22.64 20.15 -0.30
CA GLY A 221 21.26 20.60 -0.29
C GLY A 221 20.22 19.49 -0.49
N TYR A 222 20.57 18.22 -0.26
CA TYR A 222 19.69 17.08 -0.40
C TYR A 222 19.51 16.33 0.91
N GLN A 223 18.36 15.72 1.09
CA GLN A 223 18.09 14.76 2.19
C GLN A 223 17.32 13.56 1.66
N PHE A 224 17.66 12.37 2.16
CA PHE A 224 16.89 11.18 1.83
C PHE A 224 15.54 11.17 2.51
N SER A 225 14.54 10.64 1.82
CA SER A 225 13.24 10.31 2.37
C SER A 225 12.72 9.01 1.73
N SER A 226 11.69 8.42 2.31
CA SER A 226 11.16 7.12 1.88
C SER A 226 9.70 7.20 1.47
N ALA A 227 9.39 6.65 0.29
CA ALA A 227 8.04 6.39 -0.16
C ALA A 227 7.58 4.94 0.10
N ASN A 228 8.29 4.19 0.94
CA ASN A 228 7.93 2.81 1.29
C ASN A 228 6.66 2.74 2.14
N SER A 229 6.05 1.54 2.22
CA SER A 229 4.81 1.32 2.99
C SER A 229 4.94 1.61 4.49
N ILE A 230 6.17 1.69 5.01
CA ILE A 230 6.45 2.01 6.41
C ILE A 230 6.28 3.50 6.74
N ASN A 231 6.34 4.40 5.75
CA ASN A 231 6.09 5.82 5.97
C ASN A 231 4.63 6.01 6.41
N ILE A 232 4.43 6.70 7.54
CA ILE A 232 3.08 6.95 8.08
C ILE A 232 2.22 7.77 7.11
N GLY A 233 2.84 8.65 6.30
CA GLY A 233 2.17 9.41 5.25
C GLY A 233 1.59 8.54 4.12
N ARG A 234 2.00 7.25 4.03
CA ARG A 234 1.37 6.26 3.15
C ARG A 234 0.26 5.47 3.84
N LEU A 235 0.36 5.29 5.15
CA LEU A 235 -0.65 4.52 5.90
C LEU A 235 -1.94 5.33 6.09
N LEU A 236 -1.81 6.57 6.56
CA LEU A 236 -2.96 7.38 6.97
C LEU A 236 -3.97 7.66 5.85
N PRO A 237 -3.57 7.97 4.60
CA PRO A 237 -4.52 8.18 3.51
C PRO A 237 -5.41 6.97 3.21
N GLN A 238 -4.94 5.78 3.53
CA GLN A 238 -5.68 4.54 3.30
C GLN A 238 -6.86 4.35 4.27
N ILE A 239 -6.91 5.07 5.37
CA ILE A 239 -8.05 5.03 6.30
C ILE A 239 -9.32 5.55 5.60
N VAL A 240 -9.17 6.51 4.70
CA VAL A 240 -10.27 7.26 4.08
C VAL A 240 -11.22 6.34 3.30
N TYR A 241 -10.69 5.43 2.50
CA TYR A 241 -11.54 4.60 1.65
C TYR A 241 -12.36 3.54 2.43
N TYR A 242 -11.98 3.17 3.65
CA TYR A 242 -12.82 2.33 4.51
C TYR A 242 -14.08 3.09 4.96
N PHE A 243 -13.92 4.34 5.39
CA PHE A 243 -15.05 5.20 5.72
C PHE A 243 -15.90 5.52 4.48
N TYR A 244 -15.24 5.77 3.33
CA TYR A 244 -15.93 6.04 2.08
C TYR A 244 -16.79 4.85 1.66
N ALA A 245 -16.25 3.62 1.69
CA ALA A 245 -17.01 2.41 1.39
C ALA A 245 -18.23 2.26 2.30
N TYR A 246 -18.08 2.47 3.60
CA TYR A 246 -19.19 2.42 4.54
C TYR A 246 -20.26 3.47 4.21
N GLY A 247 -19.85 4.70 3.88
CA GLY A 247 -20.74 5.77 3.43
C GLY A 247 -21.50 5.43 2.16
N ARG A 248 -20.84 4.76 1.20
CA ARG A 248 -21.51 4.29 -0.05
C ARG A 248 -22.54 3.20 0.26
N LEU A 249 -22.23 2.24 1.11
CA LEU A 249 -23.18 1.21 1.54
C LEU A 249 -24.43 1.82 2.22
N LEU A 250 -24.24 2.87 3.04
CA LEU A 250 -25.37 3.63 3.64
C LEU A 250 -26.19 4.35 2.56
N ALA A 251 -25.52 5.06 1.62
CA ALA A 251 -26.20 5.81 0.56
C ALA A 251 -27.08 4.92 -0.33
N GLU A 252 -26.65 3.67 -0.53
CA GLU A 252 -27.33 2.69 -1.38
C GLU A 252 -28.27 1.76 -0.60
N ASN A 253 -28.52 2.06 0.67
CA ASN A 253 -29.39 1.27 1.58
C ASN A 253 -29.00 -0.23 1.68
N LYS A 254 -27.70 -0.53 1.53
CA LYS A 254 -27.17 -1.89 1.73
C LYS A 254 -26.96 -2.24 3.19
N ILE A 255 -26.79 -1.22 4.03
CA ILE A 255 -26.69 -1.29 5.48
C ILE A 255 -27.48 -0.14 6.12
N LYS A 256 -27.76 -0.25 7.41
CA LYS A 256 -28.27 0.86 8.25
C LYS A 256 -27.12 1.46 9.05
N LEU A 257 -27.32 2.70 9.51
CA LEU A 257 -26.36 3.37 10.37
C LEU A 257 -26.10 2.54 11.64
N GLY A 258 -24.83 2.24 11.88
CA GLY A 258 -24.39 1.42 13.01
C GLY A 258 -24.28 -0.07 12.72
N ASP A 259 -24.76 -0.55 11.57
CA ASP A 259 -24.57 -1.94 11.18
C ASP A 259 -23.08 -2.24 11.00
N ASN A 260 -22.64 -3.40 11.44
CA ASN A 260 -21.29 -3.86 11.26
C ASN A 260 -21.01 -4.33 9.82
N VAL A 261 -19.77 -4.10 9.37
CA VAL A 261 -19.28 -4.54 8.05
C VAL A 261 -17.93 -5.24 8.22
N ASN A 262 -17.69 -6.30 7.45
CA ASN A 262 -16.37 -6.90 7.34
C ASN A 262 -15.62 -6.33 6.13
N PHE A 263 -14.28 -6.33 6.17
CA PHE A 263 -13.43 -6.03 5.02
C PHE A 263 -12.45 -7.17 4.79
N SER A 264 -12.45 -7.73 3.59
CA SER A 264 -11.46 -8.71 3.14
C SER A 264 -10.37 -8.02 2.33
N VAL A 265 -9.13 -8.12 2.81
CA VAL A 265 -8.01 -7.32 2.30
C VAL A 265 -6.90 -8.23 1.80
N PRO A 266 -6.50 -8.12 0.51
CA PRO A 266 -5.31 -8.81 0.01
C PRO A 266 -4.08 -8.26 0.75
N THR A 267 -3.40 -9.10 1.51
CA THR A 267 -2.43 -8.61 2.49
C THR A 267 -1.01 -9.10 2.22
N GLY A 268 -0.09 -8.14 2.02
CA GLY A 268 1.36 -8.34 2.00
C GLY A 268 2.01 -7.58 3.16
N ASN A 269 2.48 -6.35 2.93
CA ASN A 269 3.16 -5.51 3.92
C ASN A 269 2.26 -4.94 5.03
N PHE A 270 1.02 -5.39 5.14
CA PHE A 270 0.05 -5.07 6.20
C PHE A 270 -0.40 -3.60 6.26
N GLY A 271 -0.04 -2.76 5.29
CA GLY A 271 -0.40 -1.33 5.31
C GLY A 271 -1.89 -1.09 5.15
N ASP A 272 -2.49 -1.69 4.13
CA ASP A 272 -3.89 -1.56 3.79
C ASP A 272 -4.81 -2.05 4.92
N ILE A 273 -4.66 -3.30 5.34
CA ILE A 273 -5.50 -3.87 6.41
C ILE A 273 -5.29 -3.17 7.76
N LEU A 274 -4.10 -2.64 8.04
CA LEU A 274 -3.83 -1.82 9.21
C LEU A 274 -4.59 -0.49 9.15
N ALA A 275 -4.74 0.10 7.98
CA ALA A 275 -5.58 1.29 7.80
C ALA A 275 -7.06 0.97 8.10
N GLY A 276 -7.54 -0.23 7.75
CA GLY A 276 -8.84 -0.75 8.18
C GLY A 276 -8.95 -0.89 9.71
N PHE A 277 -7.89 -1.37 10.35
CA PHE A 277 -7.84 -1.42 11.82
C PHE A 277 -7.85 0.00 12.44
N PHE A 278 -7.16 0.96 11.83
CA PHE A 278 -7.22 2.37 12.27
C PHE A 278 -8.62 2.95 12.07
N ALA A 279 -9.29 2.65 10.96
CA ALA A 279 -10.69 3.04 10.75
C ALA A 279 -11.60 2.49 11.86
N LYS A 280 -11.43 1.22 12.24
CA LYS A 280 -12.15 0.61 13.37
C LYS A 280 -11.86 1.33 14.69
N LYS A 281 -10.59 1.67 14.96
CA LYS A 281 -10.20 2.45 16.16
C LYS A 281 -10.80 3.85 16.18
N LEU A 282 -11.04 4.47 15.02
CA LEU A 282 -11.70 5.76 14.87
C LEU A 282 -13.24 5.66 15.02
N GLY A 283 -13.78 4.47 15.21
CA GLY A 283 -15.21 4.27 15.46
C GLY A 283 -16.02 3.79 14.26
N LEU A 284 -15.37 3.45 13.12
CA LEU A 284 -16.10 2.83 12.04
C LEU A 284 -16.60 1.43 12.45
N PRO A 285 -17.89 1.09 12.25
CA PRO A 285 -18.45 -0.20 12.66
C PRO A 285 -17.91 -1.35 11.78
N ILE A 286 -16.72 -1.81 12.11
CA ILE A 286 -16.08 -2.97 11.46
C ILE A 286 -16.17 -4.16 12.42
N ASN A 287 -16.78 -5.26 11.97
CA ASN A 287 -16.78 -6.51 12.73
C ASN A 287 -15.42 -7.20 12.64
N LYS A 288 -15.05 -7.69 11.46
CA LYS A 288 -13.78 -8.39 11.20
C LYS A 288 -13.02 -7.78 10.03
N LEU A 289 -11.71 -7.82 10.13
CA LEU A 289 -10.78 -7.61 9.04
C LEU A 289 -10.22 -8.96 8.61
N LEU A 290 -10.51 -9.38 7.38
CA LEU A 290 -10.08 -10.65 6.83
C LEU A 290 -8.72 -10.46 6.17
N CYS A 291 -7.67 -10.96 6.80
CA CYS A 291 -6.31 -10.95 6.28
C CYS A 291 -6.15 -12.09 5.26
N ALA A 292 -6.27 -11.74 3.99
CA ALA A 292 -6.18 -12.70 2.89
C ALA A 292 -4.73 -12.79 2.40
N SER A 293 -4.13 -13.98 2.50
CA SER A 293 -2.77 -14.28 2.04
C SER A 293 -2.79 -15.16 0.78
N ASN A 294 -1.72 -15.09 -0.02
CA ASN A 294 -1.45 -16.10 -1.03
C ASN A 294 -0.67 -17.29 -0.43
N GLU A 295 -0.01 -18.09 -1.24
CA GLU A 295 0.77 -19.25 -0.74
C GLU A 295 1.95 -18.84 0.17
N ASN A 296 2.37 -17.58 0.18
CA ASN A 296 3.28 -17.02 1.18
C ASN A 296 2.49 -16.64 2.45
N ASN A 297 1.91 -17.62 3.10
CA ASN A 297 0.87 -17.50 4.10
C ASN A 297 1.38 -17.25 5.54
N VAL A 298 2.53 -16.58 5.69
CA VAL A 298 3.13 -16.29 7.01
C VAL A 298 2.17 -15.58 7.96
N LEU A 299 1.36 -14.65 7.45
CA LEU A 299 0.36 -13.93 8.25
C LEU A 299 -0.78 -14.85 8.68
N THR A 300 -1.27 -15.70 7.78
CA THR A 300 -2.34 -16.67 8.10
C THR A 300 -1.93 -17.58 9.25
N GLU A 301 -0.71 -18.13 9.22
CA GLU A 301 -0.20 -18.96 10.31
C GLU A 301 0.00 -18.16 11.59
N PHE A 302 0.54 -16.94 11.48
CA PHE A 302 0.71 -16.06 12.63
C PHE A 302 -0.61 -15.78 13.36
N PHE A 303 -1.65 -15.38 12.65
CA PHE A 303 -2.96 -15.11 13.27
C PHE A 303 -3.60 -16.37 13.87
N LYS A 304 -3.31 -17.55 13.33
CA LYS A 304 -3.81 -18.83 13.88
C LYS A 304 -3.04 -19.29 15.13
N THR A 305 -1.71 -19.11 15.13
CA THR A 305 -0.83 -19.76 16.14
C THR A 305 -0.16 -18.78 17.11
N GLY A 306 -0.11 -17.49 16.79
CA GLY A 306 0.68 -16.50 17.53
C GLY A 306 2.17 -16.55 17.22
N THR A 307 2.63 -17.49 16.37
CA THR A 307 4.04 -17.60 15.98
C THR A 307 4.28 -17.04 14.59
N TYR A 308 5.08 -15.99 14.50
CA TYR A 308 5.57 -15.45 13.22
C TYR A 308 6.87 -16.13 12.86
N ASN A 309 6.93 -16.80 11.70
CA ASN A 309 8.13 -17.52 11.26
C ASN A 309 8.44 -17.19 9.80
N LYS A 310 9.55 -16.45 9.54
CA LYS A 310 10.04 -16.13 8.21
C LYS A 310 10.95 -17.19 7.59
N LYS A 311 11.36 -18.23 8.36
CA LYS A 311 12.19 -19.33 7.87
C LYS A 311 11.34 -20.34 7.13
N ARG A 312 11.01 -20.02 5.90
CA ARG A 312 10.24 -20.84 4.96
C ARG A 312 10.65 -20.54 3.54
N ASP A 313 10.33 -21.43 2.62
CA ASP A 313 10.58 -21.22 1.20
C ASP A 313 9.74 -20.04 0.69
N PHE A 314 10.39 -19.14 -0.02
CA PHE A 314 9.72 -18.06 -0.75
C PHE A 314 9.11 -18.62 -2.02
N LYS A 315 7.83 -18.35 -2.24
CA LYS A 315 7.10 -18.79 -3.43
C LYS A 315 6.82 -17.60 -4.34
N VAL A 316 7.18 -17.72 -5.60
CA VAL A 316 6.75 -16.79 -6.65
C VAL A 316 5.35 -17.19 -7.08
N THR A 317 4.38 -16.29 -6.92
CA THR A 317 2.96 -16.59 -7.16
C THR A 317 2.38 -15.74 -8.28
N ASN A 318 1.13 -16.03 -8.64
CA ASN A 318 0.35 -15.24 -9.60
C ASN A 318 -0.20 -13.91 -9.00
N SER A 319 0.01 -13.67 -7.70
CA SER A 319 -0.33 -12.41 -7.00
C SER A 319 0.92 -11.76 -6.39
N PRO A 320 1.88 -11.30 -7.21
CA PRO A 320 3.25 -10.98 -6.79
C PRO A 320 3.38 -9.84 -5.77
N SER A 321 2.43 -8.92 -5.70
CA SER A 321 2.48 -7.82 -4.71
C SER A 321 2.26 -8.31 -3.26
N MET A 322 1.84 -9.56 -3.08
CA MET A 322 1.65 -10.23 -1.79
C MET A 322 2.77 -11.24 -1.49
N ASP A 323 3.76 -11.42 -2.38
CA ASP A 323 4.89 -12.31 -2.19
C ASP A 323 5.86 -11.70 -1.17
N ILE A 324 5.65 -12.01 0.10
CA ILE A 324 6.47 -11.52 1.21
C ILE A 324 6.69 -12.61 2.28
N LEU A 325 7.82 -12.53 2.94
CA LEU A 325 8.10 -13.31 4.16
C LEU A 325 8.15 -12.43 5.42
N VAL A 326 8.32 -11.12 5.25
CA VAL A 326 8.31 -10.14 6.35
C VAL A 326 7.27 -9.07 6.06
N SER A 327 6.25 -8.99 6.91
CA SER A 327 5.14 -8.05 6.81
C SER A 327 5.43 -6.82 7.66
N SER A 328 5.93 -5.75 7.04
CA SER A 328 6.57 -4.64 7.74
C SER A 328 5.65 -3.84 8.68
N ASN A 329 4.38 -3.61 8.30
CA ASN A 329 3.47 -2.81 9.13
C ASN A 329 2.76 -3.61 10.24
N LEU A 330 2.96 -4.92 10.30
CA LEU A 330 2.44 -5.76 11.39
C LEU A 330 2.97 -5.28 12.75
N GLU A 331 4.18 -4.76 12.80
CA GLU A 331 4.79 -4.18 14.00
C GLU A 331 3.91 -3.09 14.64
N ARG A 332 3.26 -2.25 13.83
CA ARG A 332 2.31 -1.24 14.33
C ARG A 332 1.08 -1.87 14.99
N LEU A 333 0.58 -2.97 14.44
CA LEU A 333 -0.53 -3.69 15.05
C LEU A 333 -0.11 -4.30 16.39
N LEU A 334 1.09 -4.90 16.47
CA LEU A 334 1.64 -5.46 17.70
C LEU A 334 1.78 -4.40 18.80
N PHE A 335 2.22 -3.21 18.43
CA PHE A 335 2.30 -2.09 19.37
C PHE A 335 0.94 -1.77 20.01
N TYR A 336 -0.14 -1.73 19.23
CA TYR A 336 -1.48 -1.51 19.76
C TYR A 336 -2.03 -2.74 20.50
N ALA A 337 -1.72 -3.94 20.06
CA ALA A 337 -2.15 -5.18 20.71
C ALA A 337 -1.54 -5.35 22.11
N THR A 338 -0.35 -4.78 22.34
CA THR A 338 0.36 -4.77 23.63
C THR A 338 0.12 -3.51 24.45
N ASN A 339 -0.92 -2.72 24.12
CA ASN A 339 -1.21 -1.43 24.77
C ASN A 339 -0.01 -0.46 24.80
N GLY A 340 0.80 -0.45 23.72
CA GLY A 340 1.93 0.46 23.58
C GLY A 340 3.23 0.00 24.25
N ASN A 341 3.37 -1.29 24.54
CA ASN A 341 4.60 -1.84 25.14
C ASN A 341 5.74 -1.92 24.11
N ALA A 342 6.47 -0.82 23.96
CA ALA A 342 7.59 -0.69 23.02
C ALA A 342 8.74 -1.68 23.31
N THR A 343 9.00 -2.02 24.57
CA THR A 343 10.04 -2.99 24.96
C THR A 343 9.71 -4.36 24.37
N LEU A 344 8.49 -4.85 24.57
CA LEU A 344 8.06 -6.16 24.09
C LEU A 344 8.07 -6.22 22.55
N VAL A 345 7.62 -5.16 21.89
CA VAL A 345 7.68 -5.06 20.41
C VAL A 345 9.12 -5.11 19.93
N ALA A 346 10.05 -4.36 20.56
CA ALA A 346 11.46 -4.38 20.21
C ALA A 346 12.07 -5.77 20.41
N GLU A 347 11.71 -6.49 21.47
CA GLU A 347 12.17 -7.88 21.71
C GLU A 347 11.70 -8.81 20.59
N TRP A 348 10.42 -8.79 20.19
CA TRP A 348 9.92 -9.61 19.09
C TRP A 348 10.59 -9.28 17.74
N MET A 349 10.83 -8.00 17.45
CA MET A 349 11.52 -7.61 16.22
C MET A 349 12.99 -8.05 16.22
N ASN A 350 13.68 -7.99 17.35
CA ASN A 350 15.03 -8.53 17.51
C ASN A 350 15.07 -10.07 17.34
N GLN A 351 14.09 -10.80 17.89
CA GLN A 351 13.97 -12.24 17.68
C GLN A 351 13.72 -12.56 16.19
N LEU A 352 12.84 -11.80 15.52
CA LEU A 352 12.60 -11.97 14.09
C LEU A 352 13.86 -11.75 13.26
N GLU A 353 14.67 -10.76 13.62
CA GLU A 353 15.92 -10.47 12.92
C GLU A 353 16.97 -11.58 13.14
N LYS A 354 17.23 -11.95 14.39
CA LYS A 354 18.30 -12.89 14.79
C LYS A 354 17.92 -14.34 14.59
N GLU A 355 16.67 -14.69 14.98
CA GLU A 355 16.20 -16.08 15.02
C GLU A 355 15.25 -16.41 13.87
N GLY A 356 14.77 -15.41 13.12
CA GLY A 356 13.82 -15.57 12.03
C GLY A 356 12.40 -15.89 12.48
N LYS A 357 12.12 -15.89 13.77
CA LYS A 357 10.80 -16.15 14.34
C LYS A 357 10.62 -15.48 15.70
N TYR A 358 9.36 -15.22 16.07
CA TYR A 358 8.94 -14.86 17.43
C TYR A 358 7.55 -15.44 17.71
N THR A 359 7.18 -15.51 18.98
CA THR A 359 5.82 -15.93 19.40
C THR A 359 5.26 -14.88 20.37
N VAL A 360 4.04 -14.43 20.10
CA VAL A 360 3.34 -13.48 20.97
C VAL A 360 2.69 -14.20 22.15
N ASP A 361 2.43 -13.47 23.22
CA ASP A 361 1.70 -14.00 24.38
C ASP A 361 0.22 -14.26 24.06
N THR A 362 -0.44 -14.99 24.96
CA THR A 362 -1.86 -15.40 24.80
C THR A 362 -2.82 -14.21 24.68
N ASP A 363 -2.59 -13.14 25.45
CA ASP A 363 -3.47 -11.97 25.45
C ASP A 363 -3.35 -11.20 24.13
N THR A 364 -2.13 -11.05 23.62
CA THR A 364 -1.88 -10.49 22.30
C THR A 364 -2.53 -11.34 21.21
N LEU A 365 -2.38 -12.66 21.23
CA LEU A 365 -3.02 -13.53 20.25
C LEU A 365 -4.55 -13.41 20.30
N LYS A 366 -5.15 -13.39 21.48
CA LYS A 366 -6.59 -13.19 21.67
C LYS A 366 -7.07 -11.84 21.13
N PHE A 367 -6.30 -10.77 21.35
CA PHE A 367 -6.58 -9.47 20.74
C PHE A 367 -6.60 -9.55 19.21
N LEU A 368 -5.58 -10.15 18.62
CA LEU A 368 -5.48 -10.32 17.18
C LEU A 368 -6.68 -11.09 16.61
N GLN A 369 -7.03 -12.23 17.20
CA GLN A 369 -8.16 -13.09 16.77
C GLN A 369 -9.53 -12.43 17.00
N THR A 370 -9.64 -11.48 17.95
CA THR A 370 -10.87 -10.70 18.16
C THR A 370 -11.16 -9.78 16.99
N HIS A 371 -10.13 -9.18 16.41
CA HIS A 371 -10.27 -8.17 15.35
C HIS A 371 -10.09 -8.73 13.94
N PHE A 372 -9.32 -9.79 13.79
CA PHE A 372 -8.93 -10.34 12.49
C PHE A 372 -9.41 -11.80 12.32
N TYR A 373 -9.68 -12.14 11.08
CA TYR A 373 -9.72 -13.52 10.57
C TYR A 373 -8.60 -13.64 9.54
N ALA A 374 -7.98 -14.81 9.39
CA ALA A 374 -6.92 -14.99 8.41
C ALA A 374 -7.04 -16.33 7.70
N SER A 375 -6.94 -16.29 6.38
CA SER A 375 -6.90 -17.46 5.53
C SER A 375 -6.03 -17.20 4.29
N SER A 376 -5.82 -18.23 3.47
CA SER A 376 -4.97 -18.14 2.29
C SER A 376 -5.55 -18.90 1.11
N ALA A 377 -5.29 -18.37 -0.10
CA ALA A 377 -5.63 -19.02 -1.37
C ALA A 377 -4.38 -19.58 -2.06
N SER A 378 -4.48 -20.76 -2.63
CA SER A 378 -3.48 -21.29 -3.55
C SER A 378 -3.55 -20.58 -4.91
N GLN A 379 -2.54 -20.78 -5.75
CA GLN A 379 -2.58 -20.26 -7.12
C GLN A 379 -3.73 -20.85 -7.95
N THR A 380 -4.14 -22.08 -7.64
CA THR A 380 -5.30 -22.73 -8.28
C THR A 380 -6.60 -22.10 -7.79
N ASP A 381 -6.76 -21.85 -6.48
CA ASP A 381 -7.94 -21.19 -5.92
C ASP A 381 -8.08 -19.77 -6.51
N THR A 382 -6.97 -19.05 -6.61
CA THR A 382 -6.92 -17.70 -7.21
C THR A 382 -7.43 -17.70 -8.66
N LYS A 383 -6.97 -18.62 -9.50
CA LYS A 383 -7.43 -18.74 -10.90
C LYS A 383 -8.90 -19.14 -10.99
N ASN A 384 -9.33 -20.10 -10.15
CA ASN A 384 -10.72 -20.54 -10.10
C ASN A 384 -11.65 -19.40 -9.70
N GLU A 385 -11.23 -18.59 -8.73
CA GLU A 385 -12.01 -17.43 -8.27
C GLU A 385 -12.16 -16.38 -9.36
N ILE A 386 -11.10 -16.02 -10.10
CA ILE A 386 -11.18 -15.12 -11.26
C ILE A 386 -12.19 -15.64 -12.25
N LYS A 387 -12.10 -16.94 -12.61
CA LYS A 387 -13.01 -17.57 -13.57
C LYS A 387 -14.45 -17.58 -13.06
N GLN A 388 -14.66 -17.90 -11.80
CA GLN A 388 -16.00 -17.96 -11.20
C GLN A 388 -16.68 -16.60 -11.22
N VAL A 389 -16.01 -15.55 -10.69
CA VAL A 389 -16.56 -14.18 -10.65
C VAL A 389 -16.88 -13.69 -12.05
N PHE A 390 -15.99 -13.92 -13.01
CA PHE A 390 -16.24 -13.54 -14.40
C PHE A 390 -17.43 -14.28 -15.03
N THR A 391 -17.53 -15.59 -14.78
CA THR A 391 -18.64 -16.41 -15.33
C THR A 391 -19.99 -15.99 -14.76
N GLU A 392 -20.05 -15.66 -13.46
CA GLU A 392 -21.29 -15.31 -12.77
C GLU A 392 -21.77 -13.89 -13.04
N SER A 393 -20.86 -12.94 -13.33
CA SER A 393 -21.21 -11.51 -13.41
C SER A 393 -20.58 -10.75 -14.55
N ASN A 394 -19.78 -11.37 -15.41
CA ASN A 394 -18.96 -10.72 -16.43
C ASN A 394 -18.03 -9.62 -15.88
N TYR A 395 -17.65 -9.73 -14.60
CA TYR A 395 -16.73 -8.83 -13.94
C TYR A 395 -15.38 -9.50 -13.76
N ALA A 396 -14.32 -8.91 -14.33
CA ALA A 396 -12.98 -9.42 -14.23
C ALA A 396 -12.25 -8.81 -13.03
N ILE A 397 -11.68 -9.63 -12.18
CA ILE A 397 -10.87 -9.22 -11.03
C ILE A 397 -9.40 -9.60 -11.24
N ASP A 398 -8.50 -8.82 -10.65
CA ASP A 398 -7.06 -9.14 -10.63
C ASP A 398 -6.74 -10.27 -9.63
N PRO A 399 -5.56 -10.91 -9.73
CA PRO A 399 -5.24 -12.05 -8.88
C PRO A 399 -5.15 -11.72 -7.38
N HIS A 400 -4.84 -10.47 -6.99
CA HIS A 400 -4.81 -10.09 -5.58
C HIS A 400 -6.24 -9.96 -5.04
N THR A 401 -7.11 -9.30 -5.78
CA THR A 401 -8.55 -9.25 -5.47
C THR A 401 -9.14 -10.64 -5.40
N ALA A 402 -8.73 -11.55 -6.29
CA ALA A 402 -9.21 -12.93 -6.26
C ALA A 402 -8.82 -13.69 -4.98
N VAL A 403 -7.63 -13.47 -4.44
CA VAL A 403 -7.25 -14.02 -3.12
C VAL A 403 -8.21 -13.53 -2.03
N ALA A 404 -8.51 -12.23 -1.99
CA ALA A 404 -9.42 -11.68 -0.99
C ALA A 404 -10.88 -12.12 -1.22
N SER A 405 -11.33 -12.25 -2.45
CA SER A 405 -12.66 -12.75 -2.82
C SER A 405 -12.84 -14.21 -2.40
N PHE A 406 -11.85 -15.06 -2.65
CA PHE A 406 -11.83 -16.45 -2.20
C PHE A 406 -11.93 -16.54 -0.67
N VAL A 407 -11.11 -15.76 0.06
CA VAL A 407 -11.13 -15.73 1.53
C VAL A 407 -12.48 -15.21 2.06
N THR A 408 -13.11 -14.25 1.36
CA THR A 408 -14.46 -13.79 1.69
C THR A 408 -15.48 -14.92 1.61
N ARG A 409 -15.44 -15.72 0.55
CA ARG A 409 -16.34 -16.84 0.37
C ARG A 409 -16.12 -17.92 1.42
N GLU A 410 -14.87 -18.35 1.63
CA GLU A 410 -14.48 -19.31 2.65
C GLU A 410 -14.94 -18.87 4.05
N TYR A 411 -14.75 -17.59 4.38
CA TYR A 411 -15.17 -17.02 5.65
C TYR A 411 -16.68 -17.11 5.85
N LYS A 412 -17.46 -16.69 4.86
CA LYS A 412 -18.93 -16.77 4.91
C LYS A 412 -19.43 -18.20 5.07
N GLU A 413 -18.85 -19.15 4.34
CA GLU A 413 -19.21 -20.57 4.39
C GLU A 413 -18.85 -21.21 5.74
N SER A 414 -17.69 -20.87 6.30
CA SER A 414 -17.17 -21.48 7.54
C SER A 414 -17.76 -20.89 8.81
N THR A 415 -18.18 -19.61 8.79
CA THR A 415 -18.64 -18.92 10.01
C THR A 415 -20.13 -18.62 10.03
N ALA A 416 -20.80 -18.65 8.87
CA ALA A 416 -22.16 -18.18 8.68
C ALA A 416 -22.40 -16.75 9.21
N ASP A 417 -21.36 -15.91 9.22
CA ASP A 417 -21.44 -14.50 9.65
C ASP A 417 -22.38 -13.71 8.71
N PRO A 418 -23.46 -13.11 9.21
CA PRO A 418 -24.41 -12.36 8.40
C PRO A 418 -23.91 -10.97 8.01
N CYS A 419 -22.79 -10.49 8.56
CA CYS A 419 -22.28 -9.16 8.27
C CYS A 419 -21.89 -9.03 6.79
N PRO A 420 -22.31 -7.96 6.10
CA PRO A 420 -21.81 -7.66 4.76
C PRO A 420 -20.29 -7.61 4.75
N THR A 421 -19.68 -8.25 3.76
CA THR A 421 -18.22 -8.25 3.59
C THR A 421 -17.86 -7.50 2.31
N VAL A 422 -17.05 -6.46 2.46
CA VAL A 422 -16.47 -5.70 1.35
C VAL A 422 -15.11 -6.31 1.01
N THR A 423 -14.95 -6.76 -0.22
CA THR A 423 -13.66 -7.23 -0.76
C THR A 423 -12.91 -6.03 -1.31
N VAL A 424 -11.71 -5.79 -0.80
CA VAL A 424 -10.86 -4.69 -1.27
C VAL A 424 -10.19 -5.09 -2.58
N SER A 425 -10.56 -4.41 -3.67
CA SER A 425 -10.07 -4.66 -5.02
C SER A 425 -8.87 -3.75 -5.31
N THR A 426 -7.67 -4.31 -5.19
CA THR A 426 -6.42 -3.55 -5.09
C THR A 426 -5.74 -3.23 -6.39
N ALA A 427 -6.10 -3.88 -7.50
CA ALA A 427 -5.55 -3.60 -8.82
C ALA A 427 -6.56 -3.88 -9.94
N SER A 428 -6.35 -3.21 -11.08
CA SER A 428 -7.09 -3.52 -12.30
C SER A 428 -6.64 -4.86 -12.90
N PRO A 429 -7.54 -5.66 -13.51
CA PRO A 429 -7.16 -6.89 -14.21
C PRO A 429 -6.14 -6.62 -15.33
N TYR A 430 -6.14 -5.45 -15.93
CA TYR A 430 -5.17 -5.05 -16.96
C TYR A 430 -3.72 -4.93 -16.47
N LYS A 431 -3.49 -4.94 -15.17
CA LYS A 431 -2.14 -4.93 -14.61
C LYS A 431 -1.48 -6.32 -14.62
N PHE A 432 -2.29 -7.37 -14.62
CA PHE A 432 -1.85 -8.77 -14.58
C PHE A 432 -2.53 -9.59 -15.69
N PRO A 433 -2.46 -9.15 -16.96
CA PRO A 433 -3.27 -9.72 -18.04
C PRO A 433 -2.99 -11.20 -18.28
N GLN A 434 -1.74 -11.66 -18.16
CA GLN A 434 -1.39 -13.06 -18.32
C GLN A 434 -2.13 -13.97 -17.34
N THR A 435 -2.13 -13.60 -16.05
CA THR A 435 -2.81 -14.40 -15.02
C THR A 435 -4.31 -14.44 -15.23
N VAL A 436 -4.91 -13.29 -15.58
CA VAL A 436 -6.35 -13.20 -15.83
C VAL A 436 -6.75 -13.99 -17.09
N LEU A 437 -6.00 -13.85 -18.18
CA LEU A 437 -6.21 -14.62 -19.43
C LEU A 437 -6.11 -16.11 -19.17
N ALA A 438 -5.06 -16.57 -18.48
CA ALA A 438 -4.87 -17.98 -18.14
C ALA A 438 -6.03 -18.52 -17.27
N ALA A 439 -6.53 -17.73 -16.33
CA ALA A 439 -7.70 -18.10 -15.51
C ALA A 439 -8.98 -18.22 -16.35
N LEU A 440 -9.10 -17.43 -17.42
CA LEU A 440 -10.25 -17.44 -18.34
C LEU A 440 -10.08 -18.43 -19.51
N GLY A 441 -9.01 -19.26 -19.51
CA GLY A 441 -8.79 -20.33 -20.47
C GLY A 441 -8.04 -19.92 -21.74
N VAL A 442 -7.30 -18.82 -21.68
CA VAL A 442 -6.42 -18.37 -22.78
C VAL A 442 -4.97 -18.69 -22.44
N ASP A 443 -4.43 -19.74 -23.02
CA ASP A 443 -3.10 -20.27 -22.68
C ASP A 443 -1.95 -19.69 -23.53
N ASN A 444 -2.24 -19.04 -24.67
CA ASN A 444 -1.24 -18.52 -25.61
C ASN A 444 -0.86 -17.07 -25.28
N THR A 445 -0.42 -16.81 -24.05
CA THR A 445 0.06 -15.51 -23.61
C THR A 445 1.53 -15.30 -23.95
N THR A 446 1.90 -14.09 -24.36
CA THR A 446 3.27 -13.72 -24.76
C THR A 446 4.03 -12.99 -23.65
N GLY A 447 3.32 -12.52 -22.64
CA GLY A 447 3.88 -11.73 -21.55
C GLY A 447 4.05 -10.26 -21.86
N ASP A 448 3.57 -9.79 -22.99
CA ASP A 448 3.74 -8.45 -23.48
C ASP A 448 2.39 -7.66 -23.60
N LEU A 449 2.45 -6.56 -24.32
CA LEU A 449 1.31 -5.67 -24.49
C LEU A 449 0.16 -6.30 -25.31
N ASP A 450 0.41 -7.31 -26.11
CA ASP A 450 -0.62 -8.01 -26.88
C ASP A 450 -1.59 -8.75 -25.95
N ASP A 451 -1.14 -9.18 -24.79
CA ASP A 451 -2.00 -9.81 -23.79
C ASP A 451 -3.01 -8.82 -23.19
N VAL A 452 -2.66 -7.53 -23.11
CA VAL A 452 -3.64 -6.49 -22.72
C VAL A 452 -4.74 -6.38 -23.76
N GLN A 453 -4.41 -6.38 -25.06
CA GLN A 453 -5.41 -6.30 -26.12
C GLN A 453 -6.32 -7.53 -26.13
N LYS A 454 -5.75 -8.74 -25.99
CA LYS A 454 -6.53 -9.98 -25.87
C LYS A 454 -7.50 -9.90 -24.67
N LEU A 455 -7.04 -9.34 -23.53
CA LEU A 455 -7.88 -9.18 -22.36
C LEU A 455 -8.99 -8.15 -22.60
N VAL A 456 -8.71 -7.01 -23.26
CA VAL A 456 -9.75 -6.03 -23.69
C VAL A 456 -10.84 -6.71 -24.51
N ASP A 457 -10.45 -7.50 -25.51
CA ASP A 457 -11.36 -8.18 -26.41
C ASP A 457 -12.23 -9.23 -25.70
N LEU A 458 -11.67 -9.85 -24.64
CA LEU A 458 -12.35 -10.89 -23.88
C LEU A 458 -13.31 -10.33 -22.85
N ILE A 459 -12.86 -9.37 -22.01
CA ILE A 459 -13.66 -8.86 -20.88
C ILE A 459 -14.52 -7.65 -21.24
N LYS A 460 -14.28 -7.02 -22.42
CA LYS A 460 -15.03 -5.89 -22.95
C LYS A 460 -15.16 -4.69 -22.00
N LEU A 461 -14.22 -4.53 -21.09
CA LEU A 461 -14.11 -3.35 -20.25
C LEU A 461 -13.26 -2.28 -20.94
N PRO A 462 -13.59 -0.99 -20.79
CA PRO A 462 -12.76 0.08 -21.34
C PRO A 462 -11.32 0.01 -20.81
N LEU A 463 -10.35 0.06 -21.72
CA LEU A 463 -8.94 0.14 -21.35
C LEU A 463 -8.67 1.53 -20.74
N PRO A 464 -8.11 1.61 -19.52
CA PRO A 464 -7.73 2.90 -18.93
C PRO A 464 -6.74 3.64 -19.84
N LYS A 465 -6.94 4.95 -20.05
CA LYS A 465 -6.08 5.78 -20.92
C LYS A 465 -4.59 5.67 -20.57
N THR A 466 -4.30 5.52 -19.28
CA THR A 466 -2.92 5.36 -18.78
C THR A 466 -2.27 4.05 -19.23
N VAL A 467 -3.05 3.03 -19.56
CA VAL A 467 -2.56 1.77 -20.14
C VAL A 467 -2.55 1.86 -21.67
N ALA A 468 -3.61 2.38 -22.28
CA ALA A 468 -3.70 2.55 -23.73
C ALA A 468 -2.51 3.38 -24.27
N ASN A 469 -2.17 4.47 -23.59
CA ASN A 469 -1.06 5.34 -23.99
C ASN A 469 0.32 4.66 -23.90
N LEU A 470 0.47 3.58 -23.12
CA LEU A 470 1.75 2.87 -23.03
C LEU A 470 2.24 2.30 -24.36
N PHE A 471 1.32 1.92 -25.25
CA PHE A 471 1.63 1.32 -26.54
C PHE A 471 2.32 2.32 -27.48
N GLU A 472 1.96 3.60 -27.37
CA GLU A 472 2.44 4.69 -28.24
C GLU A 472 3.51 5.56 -27.59
N THR A 473 3.66 5.48 -26.24
CA THR A 473 4.57 6.36 -25.51
C THR A 473 6.03 5.98 -25.71
N LYS A 474 6.85 6.99 -26.05
CA LYS A 474 8.29 6.83 -26.19
C LYS A 474 8.93 6.47 -24.84
N GLN A 475 9.87 5.53 -24.85
CA GLN A 475 10.71 5.24 -23.71
C GLN A 475 11.64 6.43 -23.42
N LEU A 476 11.66 6.88 -22.16
CA LEU A 476 12.43 8.04 -21.70
C LEU A 476 13.64 7.65 -20.85
N HIS A 477 13.63 6.45 -20.28
CA HIS A 477 14.67 5.95 -19.38
C HIS A 477 15.23 4.63 -19.94
N ASP A 478 16.56 4.53 -20.03
CA ASP A 478 17.26 3.37 -20.61
C ASP A 478 18.51 2.95 -19.82
N THR A 479 18.78 3.63 -18.70
CA THR A 479 19.96 3.37 -17.89
C THR A 479 19.87 2.01 -17.21
N VAL A 480 20.90 1.16 -17.40
CA VAL A 480 21.08 -0.11 -16.73
C VAL A 480 22.48 -0.18 -16.13
N ILE A 481 22.58 -0.61 -14.87
CA ILE A 481 23.85 -0.68 -14.13
C ILE A 481 23.96 -1.99 -13.35
N GLU A 482 25.19 -2.30 -12.92
CA GLU A 482 25.42 -3.39 -11.96
C GLU A 482 24.98 -2.95 -10.55
N PRO A 483 24.52 -3.88 -9.69
CA PRO A 483 24.03 -3.54 -8.34
C PRO A 483 25.05 -2.77 -7.49
N ASP A 484 26.35 -3.08 -7.59
CA ASP A 484 27.43 -2.42 -6.87
C ASP A 484 27.70 -0.97 -7.31
N LYS A 485 27.10 -0.52 -8.41
CA LYS A 485 27.21 0.85 -8.94
C LYS A 485 26.07 1.77 -8.49
N MET A 486 25.08 1.26 -7.76
CA MET A 486 23.89 2.04 -7.37
C MET A 486 24.27 3.27 -6.54
N GLU A 487 25.13 3.14 -5.52
CA GLU A 487 25.56 4.26 -4.68
C GLU A 487 26.32 5.31 -5.50
N LYS A 488 27.24 4.87 -6.35
CA LYS A 488 27.98 5.76 -7.25
C LYS A 488 27.03 6.54 -8.16
N TYR A 489 26.03 5.89 -8.73
CA TYR A 489 25.02 6.53 -9.58
C TYR A 489 24.25 7.61 -8.82
N VAL A 490 23.79 7.30 -7.60
CA VAL A 490 23.09 8.28 -6.76
C VAL A 490 23.97 9.49 -6.48
N LYS A 491 25.23 9.27 -6.15
CA LYS A 491 26.19 10.35 -5.87
C LYS A 491 26.43 11.22 -7.12
N GLU A 492 26.74 10.64 -8.26
CA GLU A 492 26.99 11.37 -9.53
C GLU A 492 25.77 12.13 -10.05
N LEU A 493 24.56 11.68 -9.70
CA LEU A 493 23.31 12.35 -10.10
C LEU A 493 23.02 13.58 -9.24
N LEU A 494 23.40 13.57 -7.96
CA LEU A 494 22.98 14.56 -6.97
C LEU A 494 24.09 15.54 -6.60
N ILE A 495 25.36 15.12 -6.68
CA ILE A 495 26.53 15.90 -6.29
C ILE A 495 27.46 16.10 -7.49
#